data_fac0bba4df9f3e066b9ded6ffdafe7e7
#
_entry.id   fac0bba4df9f3e066b9ded6ffdafe7e7
#
_cell.length_a   1.000
_cell.length_b   1.000
_cell.length_c   1.000
_cell.angle_alpha   90.00
_cell.angle_beta   90.00
_cell.angle_gamma   90.00
#
_symmetry.space_group_name_H-M   'P 1'
#
loop_
_entity.id
_entity.type
_entity.pdbx_description
1 polymer ?
#
loop_
_entity_poly.entity_id
_entity_poly.type
_entity_poly.pdbx_seq_one_letter_code
_entity_poly.pdbx_strand_id
1 'polypeptide(L)'
;MVILIAAMALCVIAGAWGVVLFDSEAASESLATTPISVIPTETTEGLDVDVTETTGADTTETTTNGSAASQPTGKYIVLTFDDGPSLYYTPAVLDLLEKYNAKATFFVNGYQLYPSKAESLKRAIALGCEIGNHTESHANLTKLTQSEIYEEIASTNEKIKNLCGYEATLLRPPGGNTNLAVMEAMYDSGLRMYTIMWNNDSLDWSFNADYVNGEISLEEAVQKTYDMIMGYPLQGAIVLMHDIKSICPEVLEVLLQKLTEEGYTFLTVSELFDFESMGEDAYFSKFYAEGNYVTLK
;
A
#
# COMPACT_ATOMS: atom_id res chain seq x y z
N MET A 1 8.52 25.93 62.65
CA MET A 1 7.73 25.56 61.50
C MET A 1 7.88 26.71 60.50
N VAL A 2 8.90 26.60 59.61
CA VAL A 2 9.30 27.64 58.69
C VAL A 2 9.09 27.10 57.28
N ILE A 3 8.25 27.77 56.54
CA ILE A 3 7.95 27.47 55.15
C ILE A 3 9.01 28.17 54.26
N LEU A 4 9.79 27.40 53.54
CA LEU A 4 10.78 27.92 52.59
C LEU A 4 10.09 28.00 51.20
N ILE A 5 9.90 29.24 50.72
CA ILE A 5 9.45 29.52 49.35
C ILE A 5 10.70 29.70 48.50
N ALA A 6 10.93 28.80 47.55
CA ALA A 6 11.97 28.94 46.55
C ALA A 6 11.39 29.69 45.33
N ALA A 7 11.93 30.88 45.09
CA ALA A 7 11.64 31.67 43.90
C ALA A 7 12.50 31.17 42.74
N MET A 8 11.83 30.74 41.65
CA MET A 8 12.50 30.52 40.38
C MET A 8 12.56 31.81 39.57
N ALA A 9 13.76 32.19 39.22
CA ALA A 9 14.06 33.34 38.37
C ALA A 9 13.73 33.01 36.91
N LEU A 10 12.87 33.80 36.31
CA LEU A 10 12.52 33.76 34.90
C LEU A 10 13.55 34.54 34.10
N CYS A 11 14.41 33.88 33.31
CA CYS A 11 15.22 34.54 32.28
C CYS A 11 14.39 34.72 31.02
N VAL A 12 13.99 35.97 30.75
CA VAL A 12 13.37 36.34 29.46
C VAL A 12 14.48 36.64 28.46
N ILE A 13 14.65 35.84 27.44
CA ILE A 13 15.42 36.17 26.25
C ILE A 13 14.41 36.54 25.16
N ALA A 14 14.34 37.81 24.81
CA ALA A 14 13.58 38.34 23.73
C ALA A 14 14.27 37.99 22.40
N GLY A 15 13.72 37.06 21.65
CA GLY A 15 14.05 36.80 20.26
C GLY A 15 12.78 36.94 19.42
N ALA A 16 12.75 37.93 18.53
CA ALA A 16 11.65 38.24 17.65
C ALA A 16 11.46 37.13 16.58
N TRP A 17 10.41 36.35 16.70
CA TRP A 17 9.91 35.51 15.60
C TRP A 17 8.43 35.83 15.40
N GLY A 18 8.10 36.28 14.19
CA GLY A 18 6.74 36.62 13.83
C GLY A 18 5.85 35.37 13.85
N VAL A 19 4.79 35.47 14.62
CA VAL A 19 3.69 34.47 14.60
C VAL A 19 2.86 34.79 13.35
N VAL A 20 2.92 33.92 12.36
CA VAL A 20 1.95 33.92 11.25
C VAL A 20 0.75 33.13 11.73
N LEU A 21 -0.33 33.82 12.05
CA LEU A 21 -1.64 33.22 12.28
C LEU A 21 -2.21 32.82 10.92
N PHE A 22 -2.33 31.54 10.65
CA PHE A 22 -3.16 31.06 9.57
C PHE A 22 -4.62 31.02 10.04
N ASP A 23 -5.41 31.87 9.44
CA ASP A 23 -6.86 31.85 9.55
C ASP A 23 -7.39 30.58 8.87
N SER A 24 -8.06 29.71 9.65
CA SER A 24 -8.75 28.53 9.16
C SER A 24 -10.22 28.86 8.92
N GLU A 25 -10.50 29.50 7.79
CA GLU A 25 -11.86 29.54 7.24
C GLU A 25 -11.91 29.05 5.81
N ALA A 26 -12.92 28.20 5.57
CA ALA A 26 -13.43 27.68 4.30
C ALA A 26 -12.61 26.53 3.67
N ALA A 27 -13.19 25.35 3.48
CA ALA A 27 -14.33 25.11 2.63
C ALA A 27 -14.93 23.74 2.90
N SER A 28 -16.16 23.72 3.39
CA SER A 28 -17.06 22.60 3.21
C SER A 28 -17.65 22.68 1.81
N GLU A 29 -17.10 21.96 0.84
CA GLU A 29 -17.77 21.73 -0.43
C GLU A 29 -18.32 20.31 -0.52
N SER A 30 -19.62 20.25 -0.59
CA SER A 30 -20.53 19.16 -0.85
C SER A 30 -20.08 18.34 -2.08
N LEU A 31 -19.78 17.06 -1.86
CA LEU A 31 -19.66 16.08 -2.94
C LEU A 31 -21.05 15.74 -3.48
N ALA A 32 -21.42 16.42 -4.55
CA ALA A 32 -22.57 16.03 -5.37
C ALA A 32 -22.17 14.83 -6.25
N THR A 33 -22.78 13.69 -5.97
CA THR A 33 -22.72 12.50 -6.83
C THR A 33 -23.47 12.77 -8.14
N THR A 34 -22.74 12.88 -9.24
CA THR A 34 -23.29 12.83 -10.59
C THR A 34 -23.30 11.39 -11.09
N PRO A 35 -24.44 10.86 -11.56
CA PRO A 35 -24.48 9.50 -12.12
C PRO A 35 -23.83 9.49 -13.50
N ILE A 36 -22.96 8.49 -13.72
CA ILE A 36 -22.31 8.26 -15.01
C ILE A 36 -23.36 7.76 -16.00
N SER A 37 -23.55 8.56 -17.05
CA SER A 37 -24.38 8.26 -18.21
C SER A 37 -23.73 7.16 -19.05
N VAL A 38 -24.47 6.07 -19.28
CA VAL A 38 -24.10 4.95 -20.16
C VAL A 38 -24.23 5.42 -21.60
N ILE A 39 -23.16 5.39 -22.38
CA ILE A 39 -23.15 5.63 -23.82
C ILE A 39 -23.50 4.31 -24.51
N PRO A 40 -24.47 4.29 -25.45
CA PRO A 40 -24.84 3.07 -26.19
C PRO A 40 -23.76 2.70 -27.21
N THR A 41 -23.45 1.42 -27.30
CA THR A 41 -22.61 0.81 -28.33
C THR A 41 -23.33 0.86 -29.68
N GLU A 42 -22.74 1.53 -30.66
CA GLU A 42 -23.13 1.40 -32.06
C GLU A 42 -22.59 0.07 -32.62
N THR A 43 -23.52 -0.69 -33.19
CA THR A 43 -23.27 -1.89 -34.00
C THR A 43 -22.78 -1.47 -35.37
N THR A 44 -21.60 -1.90 -35.78
CA THR A 44 -21.19 -1.88 -37.20
C THR A 44 -21.27 -3.25 -37.80
N GLU A 45 -22.02 -3.25 -38.90
CA GLU A 45 -22.34 -4.39 -39.76
C GLU A 45 -21.12 -5.04 -40.44
N GLY A 46 -21.30 -6.27 -40.83
CA GLY A 46 -20.35 -7.22 -41.37
C GLY A 46 -19.62 -6.82 -42.65
N LEU A 47 -18.44 -7.38 -42.80
CA LEU A 47 -17.82 -7.65 -44.09
C LEU A 47 -17.43 -9.13 -44.16
N ASP A 48 -18.10 -9.84 -45.03
CA ASP A 48 -17.77 -11.20 -45.48
C ASP A 48 -16.39 -11.19 -46.15
N VAL A 49 -15.48 -12.04 -45.68
CA VAL A 49 -14.26 -12.42 -46.42
C VAL A 49 -14.22 -13.92 -46.58
N ASP A 50 -14.28 -14.29 -47.85
CA ASP A 50 -14.18 -15.62 -48.41
C ASP A 50 -12.91 -16.38 -48.00
N VAL A 51 -13.06 -17.60 -47.44
CA VAL A 51 -11.95 -18.44 -47.02
C VAL A 51 -11.76 -19.52 -48.09
N THR A 52 -10.68 -19.39 -48.85
CA THR A 52 -10.19 -20.51 -49.67
C THR A 52 -9.23 -21.37 -48.85
N GLU A 53 -9.64 -22.65 -48.73
CA GLU A 53 -8.81 -23.74 -48.17
C GLU A 53 -7.54 -23.92 -48.98
N THR A 54 -6.40 -24.06 -48.28
CA THR A 54 -5.19 -24.77 -48.79
C THR A 54 -4.66 -25.71 -47.72
N THR A 55 -4.64 -26.97 -48.09
CA THR A 55 -4.18 -28.11 -47.32
C THR A 55 -2.66 -28.14 -47.10
N GLY A 56 -2.24 -28.52 -45.90
CA GLY A 56 -1.13 -29.43 -45.66
C GLY A 56 0.26 -28.85 -45.40
N ALA A 57 0.68 -28.86 -44.15
CA ALA A 57 2.01 -29.31 -43.75
C ALA A 57 2.09 -29.52 -42.23
N ASP A 58 2.50 -30.72 -41.90
CA ASP A 58 2.85 -31.25 -40.60
C ASP A 58 3.89 -30.36 -39.91
N THR A 59 3.52 -29.72 -38.78
CA THR A 59 4.47 -29.11 -37.87
C THR A 59 4.18 -29.63 -36.48
N THR A 60 5.05 -30.47 -35.98
CA THR A 60 5.17 -30.89 -34.58
C THR A 60 5.09 -29.68 -33.67
N GLU A 61 3.95 -29.53 -33.02
CA GLU A 61 3.77 -28.63 -31.89
C GLU A 61 4.65 -29.09 -30.73
N THR A 62 5.73 -28.39 -30.53
CA THR A 62 6.44 -28.42 -29.25
C THR A 62 5.57 -27.65 -28.26
N THR A 63 4.72 -28.36 -27.54
CA THR A 63 4.04 -27.84 -26.36
C THR A 63 5.09 -27.51 -25.32
N THR A 64 5.54 -26.25 -25.30
CA THR A 64 6.14 -25.68 -24.10
C THR A 64 5.02 -25.56 -23.08
N ASN A 65 4.96 -26.54 -22.17
CA ASN A 65 4.21 -26.42 -20.93
C ASN A 65 4.83 -25.25 -20.13
N GLY A 66 4.37 -24.03 -20.38
CA GLY A 66 4.44 -22.96 -19.42
C GLY A 66 3.59 -23.44 -18.24
N SER A 67 4.23 -23.77 -17.13
CA SER A 67 3.57 -24.03 -15.86
C SER A 67 2.76 -22.77 -15.54
N ALA A 68 1.45 -22.80 -15.77
CA ALA A 68 0.57 -21.78 -15.24
C ALA A 68 0.75 -21.82 -13.72
N ALA A 69 1.23 -20.74 -13.13
CA ALA A 69 1.32 -20.63 -11.69
C ALA A 69 -0.02 -20.99 -11.07
N SER A 70 -0.01 -21.94 -10.17
CA SER A 70 -1.24 -22.39 -9.52
C SER A 70 -1.70 -21.26 -8.59
N GLN A 71 -2.85 -20.66 -8.88
CA GLN A 71 -3.50 -19.71 -7.97
C GLN A 71 -3.54 -20.29 -6.56
N PRO A 72 -3.33 -19.47 -5.52
CA PRO A 72 -3.42 -19.94 -4.14
C PRO A 72 -4.72 -20.68 -3.91
N THR A 73 -4.66 -21.87 -3.29
CA THR A 73 -5.85 -22.67 -2.98
C THR A 73 -6.34 -22.40 -1.57
N GLY A 74 -7.66 -22.43 -1.35
CA GLY A 74 -8.26 -22.17 -0.04
C GLY A 74 -8.60 -20.70 0.19
N LYS A 75 -8.80 -20.34 1.46
CA LYS A 75 -9.04 -18.95 1.86
C LYS A 75 -7.71 -18.23 2.03
N TYR A 76 -7.56 -17.08 1.43
CA TYR A 76 -6.34 -16.25 1.57
C TYR A 76 -6.68 -14.76 1.56
N ILE A 77 -5.81 -13.97 2.17
CA ILE A 77 -5.91 -12.53 2.33
C ILE A 77 -4.49 -11.93 2.34
N VAL A 78 -4.36 -10.69 1.93
CA VAL A 78 -3.11 -9.93 1.98
C VAL A 78 -3.28 -8.75 2.92
N LEU A 79 -2.52 -8.72 4.00
CA LEU A 79 -2.44 -7.58 4.90
C LEU A 79 -1.33 -6.66 4.41
N THR A 80 -1.61 -5.37 4.29
CA THR A 80 -0.62 -4.39 3.88
C THR A 80 -0.59 -3.21 4.84
N PHE A 81 0.62 -2.69 5.09
CA PHE A 81 0.84 -1.59 6.03
C PHE A 81 1.58 -0.46 5.34
N ASP A 82 1.02 0.74 5.37
CA ASP A 82 1.60 1.94 4.77
C ASP A 82 2.24 2.86 5.83
N ASP A 83 3.08 3.79 5.38
CA ASP A 83 3.73 4.87 6.14
C ASP A 83 4.86 4.47 7.09
N GLY A 84 5.09 3.19 7.33
CA GLY A 84 6.11 2.69 8.24
C GLY A 84 7.56 2.92 7.80
N PRO A 85 8.49 2.40 8.60
CA PRO A 85 8.30 1.73 9.88
C PRO A 85 8.19 2.69 11.08
N SER A 86 7.39 2.32 12.08
CA SER A 86 7.37 2.94 13.41
C SER A 86 8.42 2.29 14.33
N LEU A 87 8.98 3.06 15.27
CA LEU A 87 9.85 2.48 16.32
C LEU A 87 9.06 1.67 17.35
N TYR A 88 7.78 1.96 17.52
CA TYR A 88 6.96 1.40 18.58
C TYR A 88 5.94 0.37 18.07
N TYR A 89 5.22 0.71 17.00
CA TYR A 89 4.10 -0.11 16.55
C TYR A 89 4.52 -1.19 15.55
N THR A 90 5.46 -0.91 14.64
CA THR A 90 5.96 -1.94 13.70
C THR A 90 6.52 -3.18 14.42
N PRO A 91 7.33 -3.06 15.51
CA PRO A 91 7.74 -4.24 16.28
C PRO A 91 6.57 -5.04 16.86
N ALA A 92 5.54 -4.36 17.39
CA ALA A 92 4.35 -5.04 17.93
C ALA A 92 3.53 -5.74 16.84
N VAL A 93 3.41 -5.13 15.65
CA VAL A 93 2.81 -5.75 14.47
C VAL A 93 3.58 -7.02 14.08
N LEU A 94 4.92 -6.97 14.06
CA LEU A 94 5.76 -8.12 13.74
C LEU A 94 5.66 -9.24 14.78
N ASP A 95 5.52 -8.92 16.07
CA ASP A 95 5.28 -9.91 17.13
C ASP A 95 3.98 -10.69 16.89
N LEU A 96 2.93 -10.00 16.45
CA LEU A 96 1.65 -10.60 16.10
C LEU A 96 1.73 -11.45 14.82
N LEU A 97 2.37 -10.94 13.78
CA LEU A 97 2.56 -11.72 12.54
C LEU A 97 3.33 -13.02 12.82
N GLU A 98 4.39 -12.95 13.62
CA GLU A 98 5.15 -14.14 14.03
C GLU A 98 4.29 -15.12 14.87
N LYS A 99 3.52 -14.61 15.86
CA LYS A 99 2.61 -15.40 16.70
C LYS A 99 1.60 -16.20 15.89
N TYR A 100 1.06 -15.63 14.83
CA TYR A 100 0.03 -16.25 13.98
C TYR A 100 0.59 -16.89 12.71
N ASN A 101 1.92 -16.94 12.55
CA ASN A 101 2.61 -17.41 11.33
C ASN A 101 2.04 -16.75 10.08
N ALA A 102 1.80 -15.42 10.17
CA ALA A 102 1.22 -14.61 9.14
C ALA A 102 2.30 -13.81 8.40
N LYS A 103 2.09 -13.57 7.12
CA LYS A 103 2.90 -12.66 6.31
C LYS A 103 2.13 -11.39 5.99
N ALA A 104 2.85 -10.34 5.60
CA ALA A 104 2.28 -9.06 5.18
C ALA A 104 3.24 -8.35 4.21
N THR A 105 2.75 -7.29 3.56
CA THR A 105 3.59 -6.39 2.76
C THR A 105 3.60 -5.00 3.39
N PHE A 106 4.80 -4.45 3.62
CA PHE A 106 5.00 -3.13 4.23
C PHE A 106 5.44 -2.13 3.16
N PHE A 107 4.63 -1.11 2.89
CA PHE A 107 4.98 0.00 2.01
C PHE A 107 5.57 1.13 2.84
N VAL A 108 6.88 1.30 2.75
CA VAL A 108 7.64 2.17 3.66
C VAL A 108 7.98 3.52 3.03
N ASN A 109 7.88 4.59 3.82
CA ASN A 109 8.32 5.92 3.40
C ASN A 109 9.83 6.11 3.59
N GLY A 110 10.48 6.71 2.61
CA GLY A 110 11.92 6.96 2.65
C GLY A 110 12.36 7.86 3.81
N TYR A 111 11.57 8.90 4.16
CA TYR A 111 11.86 9.77 5.31
C TYR A 111 11.80 9.05 6.66
N GLN A 112 11.16 7.88 6.74
CA GLN A 112 11.14 7.04 7.93
C GLN A 112 12.35 6.09 8.03
N LEU A 113 13.12 5.94 6.94
CA LEU A 113 14.21 4.96 6.85
C LEU A 113 15.53 5.52 7.41
N TYR A 114 15.86 5.11 8.63
CA TYR A 114 17.15 5.35 9.25
C TYR A 114 17.59 4.14 10.10
N PRO A 115 18.90 4.07 10.49
CA PRO A 115 19.47 2.85 11.07
C PRO A 115 18.71 2.26 12.26
N SER A 116 18.12 3.11 13.12
CA SER A 116 17.37 2.62 14.31
C SER A 116 16.07 1.90 13.97
N LYS A 117 15.56 2.03 12.76
CA LYS A 117 14.36 1.35 12.28
C LYS A 117 14.66 0.15 11.36
N ALA A 118 15.90 0.02 10.90
CA ALA A 118 16.33 -1.03 10.00
C ALA A 118 16.14 -2.43 10.59
N GLU A 119 16.22 -2.59 11.91
CA GLU A 119 16.06 -3.88 12.56
C GLU A 119 14.65 -4.44 12.38
N SER A 120 13.62 -3.60 12.50
CA SER A 120 12.24 -4.02 12.24
C SER A 120 12.04 -4.49 10.79
N LEU A 121 12.62 -3.79 9.81
CA LEU A 121 12.52 -4.19 8.41
C LEU A 121 13.28 -5.50 8.13
N LYS A 122 14.46 -5.69 8.69
CA LYS A 122 15.20 -6.96 8.58
C LYS A 122 14.43 -8.12 9.20
N ARG A 123 13.79 -7.87 10.35
CA ARG A 123 12.92 -8.86 10.98
C ARG A 123 11.70 -9.18 10.11
N ALA A 124 11.04 -8.17 9.52
CA ALA A 124 9.94 -8.38 8.59
C ALA A 124 10.34 -9.30 7.44
N ILE A 125 11.50 -9.02 6.80
CA ILE A 125 12.05 -9.85 5.74
C ILE A 125 12.34 -11.28 6.23
N ALA A 126 12.92 -11.44 7.42
CA ALA A 126 13.22 -12.75 8.00
C ALA A 126 11.96 -13.57 8.32
N LEU A 127 10.83 -12.93 8.62
CA LEU A 127 9.52 -13.55 8.79
C LEU A 127 8.82 -13.88 7.45
N GLY A 128 9.46 -13.58 6.32
CA GLY A 128 8.88 -13.79 4.99
C GLY A 128 7.89 -12.71 4.56
N CYS A 129 7.88 -11.57 5.25
CA CYS A 129 7.13 -10.40 4.82
C CYS A 129 7.86 -9.69 3.66
N GLU A 130 7.12 -8.90 2.91
CA GLU A 130 7.60 -8.16 1.76
C GLU A 130 7.72 -6.66 2.08
N ILE A 131 8.70 -5.98 1.48
CA ILE A 131 8.90 -4.54 1.62
C ILE A 131 8.64 -3.89 0.27
N GLY A 132 7.70 -2.95 0.23
CA GLY A 132 7.41 -2.09 -0.89
C GLY A 132 7.81 -0.63 -0.61
N ASN A 133 7.82 0.16 -1.66
CA ASN A 133 8.11 1.59 -1.65
C ASN A 133 6.82 2.40 -1.49
N HIS A 134 6.83 3.39 -0.58
CA HIS A 134 5.72 4.34 -0.41
C HIS A 134 6.16 5.79 -0.63
N THR A 135 7.14 6.00 -1.49
CA THR A 135 7.83 7.25 -1.81
C THR A 135 8.67 7.84 -0.66
N GLU A 136 9.53 8.80 -0.99
CA GLU A 136 10.45 9.41 -0.02
C GLU A 136 9.71 10.26 1.00
N SER A 137 8.85 11.16 0.54
CA SER A 137 8.23 12.19 1.37
C SER A 137 6.71 12.05 1.53
N HIS A 138 6.13 10.91 1.09
CA HIS A 138 4.68 10.70 1.01
C HIS A 138 3.99 11.72 0.08
N ALA A 139 4.66 12.10 -1.02
CA ALA A 139 4.15 13.11 -1.94
C ALA A 139 3.04 12.57 -2.84
N ASN A 140 2.11 13.44 -3.23
CA ASN A 140 1.14 13.15 -4.28
C ASN A 140 1.83 13.16 -5.64
N LEU A 141 2.13 11.98 -6.20
CA LEU A 141 2.88 11.81 -7.44
C LEU A 141 2.24 12.52 -8.65
N THR A 142 0.91 12.69 -8.68
CA THR A 142 0.21 13.37 -9.78
C THR A 142 0.46 14.88 -9.84
N LYS A 143 1.15 15.44 -8.84
CA LYS A 143 1.50 16.86 -8.75
C LYS A 143 2.97 17.14 -9.04
N LEU A 144 3.76 16.09 -9.28
CA LEU A 144 5.20 16.14 -9.45
C LEU A 144 5.60 16.09 -10.92
N THR A 145 6.78 16.62 -11.22
CA THR A 145 7.46 16.42 -12.50
C THR A 145 8.05 15.02 -12.59
N GLN A 146 8.40 14.56 -13.78
CA GLN A 146 9.05 13.27 -13.99
C GLN A 146 10.33 13.10 -13.14
N SER A 147 11.16 14.14 -13.05
CA SER A 147 12.39 14.09 -12.23
C SER A 147 12.08 13.95 -10.75
N GLU A 148 11.07 14.66 -10.24
CA GLU A 148 10.66 14.57 -8.83
C GLU A 148 10.03 13.19 -8.54
N ILE A 149 9.24 12.62 -9.44
CA ILE A 149 8.72 11.26 -9.32
C ILE A 149 9.87 10.26 -9.21
N TYR A 150 10.89 10.40 -10.06
CA TYR A 150 12.08 9.54 -10.01
C TYR A 150 12.79 9.65 -8.66
N GLU A 151 13.06 10.86 -8.17
CA GLU A 151 13.73 11.09 -6.88
C GLU A 151 12.94 10.52 -5.69
N GLU A 152 11.64 10.71 -5.67
CA GLU A 152 10.75 10.16 -4.62
C GLU A 152 10.81 8.64 -4.53
N ILE A 153 10.92 7.97 -5.65
CA ILE A 153 10.93 6.50 -5.70
C ILE A 153 12.34 5.95 -5.57
N ALA A 154 13.30 6.48 -6.34
CA ALA A 154 14.67 5.96 -6.38
C ALA A 154 15.40 6.12 -5.06
N SER A 155 15.25 7.29 -4.37
CA SER A 155 15.87 7.52 -3.07
C SER A 155 15.36 6.54 -2.00
N THR A 156 14.08 6.22 -2.01
CA THR A 156 13.49 5.25 -1.08
C THR A 156 14.01 3.84 -1.36
N ASN A 157 14.05 3.41 -2.63
CA ASN A 157 14.61 2.10 -3.02
C ASN A 157 16.07 1.97 -2.60
N GLU A 158 16.87 3.02 -2.81
CA GLU A 158 18.28 3.05 -2.37
C GLU A 158 18.41 2.88 -0.84
N LYS A 159 17.57 3.57 -0.07
CA LYS A 159 17.56 3.44 1.40
C LYS A 159 17.15 2.05 1.85
N ILE A 160 16.11 1.44 1.27
CA ILE A 160 15.70 0.06 1.56
C ILE A 160 16.86 -0.89 1.29
N LYS A 161 17.51 -0.76 0.13
CA LYS A 161 18.65 -1.59 -0.25
C LYS A 161 19.83 -1.41 0.70
N ASN A 162 20.21 -0.17 1.00
CA ASN A 162 21.36 0.13 1.86
C ASN A 162 21.15 -0.30 3.31
N LEU A 163 19.94 -0.19 3.84
CA LEU A 163 19.63 -0.54 5.23
C LEU A 163 19.36 -2.03 5.45
N CYS A 164 18.72 -2.68 4.49
CA CYS A 164 18.19 -4.04 4.66
C CYS A 164 18.74 -5.05 3.65
N GLY A 165 19.45 -4.62 2.60
CA GLY A 165 19.92 -5.49 1.53
C GLY A 165 18.76 -6.02 0.65
N TYR A 166 17.59 -5.35 0.67
CA TYR A 166 16.38 -5.78 0.00
C TYR A 166 16.11 -4.92 -1.24
N GLU A 167 15.77 -5.54 -2.36
CA GLU A 167 15.37 -4.86 -3.60
C GLU A 167 13.85 -4.76 -3.65
N ALA A 168 13.31 -3.56 -3.44
CA ALA A 168 11.86 -3.34 -3.54
C ALA A 168 11.41 -3.26 -5.00
N THR A 169 10.44 -4.08 -5.36
CA THR A 169 9.83 -4.14 -6.70
C THR A 169 8.40 -3.60 -6.72
N LEU A 170 7.80 -3.39 -5.55
CA LEU A 170 6.44 -2.89 -5.38
C LEU A 170 6.45 -1.41 -5.00
N LEU A 171 5.55 -0.64 -5.61
CA LEU A 171 5.24 0.74 -5.26
C LEU A 171 3.77 0.85 -4.88
N ARG A 172 3.48 1.51 -3.77
CA ARG A 172 2.13 2.04 -3.52
C ARG A 172 2.19 3.57 -3.53
N PRO A 173 1.50 4.23 -4.47
CA PRO A 173 1.44 5.70 -4.48
C PRO A 173 0.69 6.22 -3.25
N PRO A 174 1.21 7.25 -2.54
CA PRO A 174 0.55 7.86 -1.40
C PRO A 174 -0.89 8.28 -1.71
N GLY A 175 -1.82 7.85 -0.81
CA GLY A 175 -3.26 8.09 -0.98
C GLY A 175 -3.85 7.53 -2.28
N GLY A 176 -3.20 6.57 -2.92
CA GLY A 176 -3.59 6.02 -4.22
C GLY A 176 -3.48 7.02 -5.39
N ASN A 177 -2.78 8.13 -5.21
CA ASN A 177 -2.67 9.20 -6.20
C ASN A 177 -1.70 8.82 -7.33
N THR A 178 -2.24 8.23 -8.38
CA THR A 178 -1.50 7.88 -9.59
C THR A 178 -2.38 8.08 -10.83
N ASN A 179 -1.74 8.14 -12.00
CA ASN A 179 -2.40 8.23 -13.30
C ASN A 179 -1.43 7.77 -14.39
N LEU A 180 -1.87 7.76 -15.65
CA LEU A 180 -1.04 7.34 -16.78
C LEU A 180 0.28 8.13 -16.86
N ALA A 181 0.25 9.44 -16.63
CA ALA A 181 1.47 10.27 -16.70
C ALA A 181 2.51 9.89 -15.62
N VAL A 182 2.07 9.51 -14.42
CA VAL A 182 2.96 8.97 -13.38
C VAL A 182 3.58 7.65 -13.81
N MET A 183 2.79 6.76 -14.40
CA MET A 183 3.27 5.45 -14.90
C MET A 183 4.28 5.64 -16.04
N GLU A 184 3.99 6.54 -16.98
CA GLU A 184 4.90 6.92 -18.07
C GLU A 184 6.21 7.49 -17.53
N ALA A 185 6.13 8.42 -16.58
CA ALA A 185 7.31 9.03 -15.97
C ALA A 185 8.21 7.99 -15.28
N MET A 186 7.63 7.01 -14.61
CA MET A 186 8.36 5.89 -14.00
C MET A 186 9.05 5.02 -15.08
N TYR A 187 8.30 4.62 -16.10
CA TYR A 187 8.79 3.79 -17.18
C TYR A 187 9.93 4.47 -17.94
N ASP A 188 9.77 5.72 -18.37
CA ASP A 188 10.76 6.51 -19.11
C ASP A 188 12.03 6.76 -18.29
N SER A 189 11.90 6.82 -16.96
CA SER A 189 13.03 6.95 -16.03
C SER A 189 13.74 5.62 -15.74
N GLY A 190 13.29 4.51 -16.31
CA GLY A 190 13.86 3.19 -16.10
C GLY A 190 13.42 2.51 -14.79
N LEU A 191 12.51 3.09 -14.04
CA LEU A 191 11.93 2.46 -12.86
C LEU A 191 10.98 1.33 -13.28
N ARG A 192 11.23 0.12 -12.77
CA ARG A 192 10.44 -1.08 -13.06
C ARG A 192 9.81 -1.56 -11.76
N MET A 193 8.65 -0.96 -11.41
CA MET A 193 7.94 -1.27 -10.18
C MET A 193 6.47 -1.57 -10.45
N TYR A 194 5.96 -2.57 -9.75
CA TYR A 194 4.54 -2.90 -9.77
C TYR A 194 3.77 -1.95 -8.87
N THR A 195 2.81 -1.22 -9.44
CA THR A 195 1.97 -0.27 -8.69
C THR A 195 0.81 -1.01 -8.04
N ILE A 196 0.79 -1.04 -6.71
CA ILE A 196 -0.16 -1.83 -5.92
C ILE A 196 -1.16 -0.91 -5.21
N MET A 197 -2.44 -1.15 -5.48
CA MET A 197 -3.55 -0.50 -4.79
C MET A 197 -4.14 -1.44 -3.72
N TRP A 198 -5.30 -1.10 -3.20
CA TRP A 198 -6.06 -1.92 -2.25
C TRP A 198 -7.53 -2.01 -2.67
N ASN A 199 -8.22 -3.01 -2.20
CA ASN A 199 -9.65 -3.20 -2.42
C ASN A 199 -10.43 -3.36 -1.10
N ASN A 200 -9.75 -3.20 0.03
CA ASN A 200 -10.33 -3.20 1.37
C ASN A 200 -9.61 -2.13 2.21
N ASP A 201 -10.27 -1.02 2.50
CA ASP A 201 -9.74 0.08 3.29
C ASP A 201 -10.23 -0.05 4.73
N SER A 202 -9.30 -0.21 5.67
CA SER A 202 -9.62 -0.34 7.09
C SER A 202 -10.12 0.96 7.74
N LEU A 203 -9.83 2.11 7.15
CA LEU A 203 -10.00 3.44 7.72
C LEU A 203 -9.35 3.62 9.10
N ASP A 204 -8.35 2.80 9.43
CA ASP A 204 -7.64 2.85 10.72
C ASP A 204 -7.03 4.22 11.00
N TRP A 205 -6.58 4.93 9.95
CA TRP A 205 -6.04 6.28 10.06
C TRP A 205 -7.07 7.28 10.59
N SER A 206 -8.35 7.15 10.18
CA SER A 206 -9.44 8.01 10.62
C SER A 206 -9.89 7.68 12.05
N PHE A 207 -10.15 6.40 12.34
CA PHE A 207 -10.57 5.98 13.67
C PHE A 207 -9.46 6.14 14.71
N ASN A 208 -8.20 6.02 14.31
CA ASN A 208 -7.07 6.37 15.18
C ASN A 208 -7.04 7.88 15.50
N ALA A 209 -7.37 8.74 14.54
CA ALA A 209 -7.47 10.18 14.78
C ALA A 209 -8.59 10.50 15.78
N ASP A 210 -9.78 9.92 15.60
CA ASP A 210 -10.91 10.10 16.53
C ASP A 210 -10.54 9.63 17.95
N TYR A 211 -9.82 8.49 18.07
CA TYR A 211 -9.34 7.98 19.35
C TYR A 211 -8.31 8.94 20.01
N VAL A 212 -7.30 9.37 19.26
CA VAL A 212 -6.26 10.26 19.78
C VAL A 212 -6.83 11.62 20.20
N ASN A 213 -7.86 12.10 19.49
CA ASN A 213 -8.58 13.32 19.84
C ASN A 213 -9.53 13.16 21.05
N GLY A 214 -9.73 11.92 21.53
CA GLY A 214 -10.63 11.62 22.66
C GLY A 214 -12.10 11.61 22.27
N GLU A 215 -12.43 11.52 21.00
CA GLU A 215 -13.80 11.49 20.48
C GLU A 215 -14.44 10.10 20.66
N ILE A 216 -13.63 9.04 20.56
CA ILE A 216 -14.04 7.66 20.80
C ILE A 216 -13.03 6.93 21.71
N SER A 217 -13.44 5.81 22.30
CA SER A 217 -12.54 4.95 23.07
C SER A 217 -11.63 4.12 22.17
N LEU A 218 -10.53 3.56 22.73
CA LEU A 218 -9.68 2.60 22.02
C LEU A 218 -10.49 1.39 21.52
N GLU A 219 -11.32 0.82 22.39
CA GLU A 219 -12.17 -0.32 22.07
C GLU A 219 -13.12 -0.01 20.90
N GLU A 220 -13.71 1.18 20.89
CA GLU A 220 -14.59 1.62 19.80
C GLU A 220 -13.80 1.82 18.48
N ALA A 221 -12.60 2.41 18.54
CA ALA A 221 -11.76 2.58 17.36
C ALA A 221 -11.34 1.23 16.76
N VAL A 222 -10.93 0.28 17.60
CA VAL A 222 -10.59 -1.09 17.21
C VAL A 222 -11.80 -1.79 16.57
N GLN A 223 -12.98 -1.71 17.21
CA GLN A 223 -14.18 -2.36 16.69
C GLN A 223 -14.62 -1.77 15.35
N LYS A 224 -14.61 -0.45 15.20
CA LYS A 224 -14.95 0.22 13.93
C LYS A 224 -13.99 -0.20 12.81
N THR A 225 -12.68 -0.23 13.06
CA THR A 225 -11.68 -0.64 12.08
C THR A 225 -11.88 -2.11 11.69
N TYR A 226 -12.10 -2.98 12.67
CA TYR A 226 -12.39 -4.39 12.43
C TYR A 226 -13.65 -4.57 11.57
N ASP A 227 -14.75 -3.88 11.92
CA ASP A 227 -16.01 -3.95 11.19
C ASP A 227 -15.88 -3.44 9.74
N MET A 228 -15.06 -2.40 9.52
CA MET A 228 -14.74 -1.93 8.17
C MET A 228 -14.07 -3.03 7.36
N ILE A 229 -13.03 -3.67 7.87
CA ILE A 229 -12.33 -4.75 7.16
C ILE A 229 -13.27 -5.92 6.88
N MET A 230 -14.01 -6.37 7.89
CA MET A 230 -14.92 -7.52 7.78
C MET A 230 -16.17 -7.25 6.93
N GLY A 231 -16.49 -5.99 6.67
CA GLY A 231 -17.60 -5.56 5.81
C GLY A 231 -17.36 -5.75 4.31
N TYR A 232 -16.12 -6.01 3.90
CA TYR A 232 -15.74 -6.26 2.51
C TYR A 232 -15.56 -7.76 2.24
N PRO A 233 -15.61 -8.20 0.96
CA PRO A 233 -15.18 -9.55 0.58
C PRO A 233 -13.71 -9.76 0.97
N LEU A 234 -13.44 -10.83 1.73
CA LEU A 234 -12.09 -11.08 2.26
C LEU A 234 -11.22 -11.97 1.38
N GLN A 235 -11.83 -12.80 0.54
CA GLN A 235 -11.10 -13.71 -0.34
C GLN A 235 -10.26 -12.94 -1.36
N GLY A 236 -8.93 -13.03 -1.23
CA GLY A 236 -8.00 -12.31 -2.08
C GLY A 236 -7.98 -10.80 -1.84
N ALA A 237 -8.53 -10.33 -0.72
CA ALA A 237 -8.49 -8.92 -0.37
C ALA A 237 -7.06 -8.45 -0.12
N ILE A 238 -6.76 -7.24 -0.59
CA ILE A 238 -5.58 -6.47 -0.22
C ILE A 238 -6.07 -5.39 0.76
N VAL A 239 -5.79 -5.61 2.03
CA VAL A 239 -6.26 -4.74 3.12
C VAL A 239 -5.24 -3.63 3.35
N LEU A 240 -5.70 -2.38 3.30
CA LEU A 240 -4.90 -1.22 3.69
C LEU A 240 -5.01 -0.98 5.18
N MET A 241 -3.87 -0.94 5.85
CA MET A 241 -3.67 -0.55 7.25
C MET A 241 -2.41 0.33 7.36
N HIS A 242 -2.12 0.86 8.56
CA HIS A 242 -0.93 1.67 8.80
C HIS A 242 -0.25 1.26 10.11
N ASP A 243 0.95 0.71 10.03
CA ASP A 243 1.74 0.25 11.19
C ASP A 243 2.39 1.38 12.01
N ILE A 244 1.98 2.61 11.73
CA ILE A 244 2.32 3.81 12.50
C ILE A 244 1.17 4.30 13.40
N LYS A 245 0.00 3.68 13.30
CA LYS A 245 -1.18 4.07 14.11
C LYS A 245 -1.23 3.30 15.42
N SER A 246 -1.58 3.99 16.50
CA SER A 246 -1.56 3.40 17.85
C SER A 246 -2.58 2.29 18.06
N ILE A 247 -3.65 2.27 17.29
CA ILE A 247 -4.68 1.21 17.34
C ILE A 247 -4.32 -0.03 16.51
N CYS A 248 -3.29 0.07 15.65
CA CYS A 248 -3.00 -0.98 14.68
C CYS A 248 -2.69 -2.34 15.31
N PRO A 249 -1.85 -2.46 16.37
CA PRO A 249 -1.59 -3.75 16.98
C PRO A 249 -2.86 -4.42 17.54
N GLU A 250 -3.72 -3.66 18.20
CA GLU A 250 -4.97 -4.15 18.80
C GLU A 250 -5.95 -4.63 17.73
N VAL A 251 -6.11 -3.87 16.64
CA VAL A 251 -6.92 -4.30 15.49
C VAL A 251 -6.36 -5.56 14.87
N LEU A 252 -5.04 -5.59 14.67
CA LEU A 252 -4.37 -6.73 14.03
C LEU A 252 -4.50 -8.01 14.84
N GLU A 253 -4.42 -7.95 16.18
CA GLU A 253 -4.56 -9.13 17.02
C GLU A 253 -5.95 -9.76 16.86
N VAL A 254 -7.01 -8.97 16.95
CA VAL A 254 -8.39 -9.44 16.77
C VAL A 254 -8.60 -10.01 15.37
N LEU A 255 -8.08 -9.33 14.35
CA LEU A 255 -8.21 -9.73 12.95
C LEU A 255 -7.48 -11.05 12.68
N LEU A 256 -6.22 -11.17 13.10
CA LEU A 256 -5.42 -12.39 12.90
C LEU A 256 -6.02 -13.58 13.62
N GLN A 257 -6.49 -13.41 14.86
CA GLN A 257 -7.18 -14.47 15.58
C GLN A 257 -8.38 -14.98 14.79
N LYS A 258 -9.28 -14.06 14.40
CA LYS A 258 -10.52 -14.41 13.69
C LYS A 258 -10.25 -15.10 12.36
N LEU A 259 -9.36 -14.54 11.55
CA LEU A 259 -9.05 -15.09 10.23
C LEU A 259 -8.32 -16.43 10.31
N THR A 260 -7.45 -16.62 11.29
CA THR A 260 -6.79 -17.92 11.52
C THR A 260 -7.81 -19.00 11.91
N GLU A 261 -8.76 -18.68 12.82
CA GLU A 261 -9.86 -19.58 13.20
C GLU A 261 -10.75 -19.96 12.00
N GLU A 262 -10.91 -19.05 11.03
CA GLU A 262 -11.65 -19.28 9.80
C GLU A 262 -10.86 -20.00 8.71
N GLY A 263 -9.56 -20.26 8.92
CA GLY A 263 -8.68 -20.99 8.02
C GLY A 263 -8.13 -20.15 6.87
N TYR A 264 -7.97 -18.84 7.07
CA TYR A 264 -7.28 -17.98 6.10
C TYR A 264 -5.76 -18.18 6.14
N THR A 265 -5.15 -18.12 4.96
CA THR A 265 -3.70 -17.99 4.77
C THR A 265 -3.36 -16.53 4.49
N PHE A 266 -2.31 -16.03 5.14
CA PHE A 266 -1.83 -14.66 4.96
C PHE A 266 -0.69 -14.65 3.96
N LEU A 267 -0.90 -14.02 2.82
CA LEU A 267 0.05 -13.93 1.71
C LEU A 267 0.69 -12.54 1.65
N THR A 268 1.85 -12.46 1.01
CA THR A 268 2.37 -11.18 0.52
C THR A 268 1.69 -10.79 -0.79
N VAL A 269 1.85 -9.54 -1.24
CA VAL A 269 1.35 -9.10 -2.53
C VAL A 269 1.95 -9.93 -3.67
N SER A 270 3.26 -10.18 -3.65
CA SER A 270 3.91 -10.96 -4.68
C SER A 270 3.47 -12.43 -4.71
N GLU A 271 3.16 -13.03 -3.56
CA GLU A 271 2.58 -14.38 -3.50
C GLU A 271 1.15 -14.43 -4.06
N LEU A 272 0.37 -13.35 -3.91
CA LEU A 272 -0.97 -13.26 -4.48
C LEU A 272 -0.94 -13.20 -6.02
N PHE A 273 -0.04 -12.38 -6.58
CA PHE A 273 -0.01 -12.10 -8.02
C PHE A 273 0.94 -12.98 -8.82
N ASP A 274 1.89 -13.69 -8.16
CA ASP A 274 2.93 -14.48 -8.82
C ASP A 274 3.65 -13.70 -9.94
N PHE A 275 4.20 -12.54 -9.59
CA PHE A 275 4.87 -11.66 -10.53
C PHE A 275 6.05 -12.32 -11.25
N GLU A 276 6.73 -13.31 -10.63
CA GLU A 276 7.82 -14.05 -11.24
C GLU A 276 7.37 -14.78 -12.50
N SER A 277 6.16 -15.35 -12.51
CA SER A 277 5.61 -16.06 -13.66
C SER A 277 5.13 -15.12 -14.77
N MET A 278 4.77 -13.88 -14.43
CA MET A 278 4.26 -12.90 -15.40
C MET A 278 5.35 -12.33 -16.30
N GLY A 279 6.61 -12.27 -15.84
CA GLY A 279 7.73 -11.59 -16.50
C GLY A 279 7.54 -10.07 -16.54
N GLU A 280 8.57 -9.34 -16.18
CA GLU A 280 8.52 -7.87 -16.06
C GLU A 280 7.98 -7.16 -17.30
N ASP A 281 8.49 -7.51 -18.48
CA ASP A 281 8.12 -6.83 -19.73
C ASP A 281 6.66 -7.05 -20.11
N ALA A 282 6.11 -8.25 -19.88
CA ALA A 282 4.72 -8.55 -20.18
C ALA A 282 3.76 -7.79 -19.26
N TYR A 283 4.13 -7.67 -17.98
CA TYR A 283 3.32 -6.93 -17.00
C TYR A 283 3.32 -5.42 -17.30
N PHE A 284 4.48 -4.81 -17.48
CA PHE A 284 4.60 -3.39 -17.81
C PHE A 284 3.89 -3.04 -19.12
N SER A 285 4.04 -3.86 -20.16
CA SER A 285 3.36 -3.65 -21.44
C SER A 285 1.85 -3.72 -21.31
N LYS A 286 1.33 -4.65 -20.55
CA LYS A 286 -0.12 -4.82 -20.33
C LYS A 286 -0.70 -3.70 -19.46
N PHE A 287 -0.02 -3.36 -18.37
CA PHE A 287 -0.44 -2.27 -17.48
C PHE A 287 -0.41 -0.91 -18.18
N TYR A 288 0.64 -0.65 -18.92
CA TYR A 288 0.83 0.57 -19.67
C TYR A 288 -0.25 0.78 -20.74
N ALA A 289 -0.60 -0.28 -21.48
CA ALA A 289 -1.59 -0.22 -22.56
C ALA A 289 -3.04 -0.08 -22.05
N GLU A 290 -3.36 -0.61 -20.86
CA GLU A 290 -4.74 -0.69 -20.36
C GLU A 290 -5.07 0.40 -19.33
N GLY A 291 -4.08 1.16 -18.82
CA GLY A 291 -4.29 2.18 -17.77
C GLY A 291 -4.85 1.60 -16.47
N ASN A 292 -4.71 0.29 -16.28
CA ASN A 292 -5.29 -0.44 -15.17
C ASN A 292 -4.29 -0.59 -14.02
N TYR A 293 -4.72 -0.21 -12.85
CA TYR A 293 -4.06 -0.53 -11.59
C TYR A 293 -4.30 -2.00 -11.25
N VAL A 294 -3.39 -2.65 -10.48
CA VAL A 294 -3.68 -3.98 -9.95
C VAL A 294 -4.82 -3.84 -8.93
N THR A 295 -6.02 -3.86 -9.43
CA THR A 295 -7.22 -4.11 -8.65
C THR A 295 -7.75 -5.49 -9.07
N LEU A 296 -7.89 -6.37 -8.12
CA LEU A 296 -8.64 -7.61 -8.36
C LEU A 296 -10.06 -7.20 -8.76
N LYS A 297 -10.48 -7.61 -9.95
CA LYS A 297 -11.89 -7.51 -10.36
C LYS A 297 -12.69 -8.61 -9.69
#